data_7ef07cea9963f60725360cabb71880bc
#
_entry.id   7ef07cea9963f60725360cabb71880bc
#
_cell.length_a   1.000
_cell.length_b   1.000
_cell.length_c   1.000
_cell.angle_alpha   90.00
_cell.angle_beta   90.00
_cell.angle_gamma   90.00
#
_symmetry.space_group_name_H-M   'P 1'
#
loop_
_entity.id
_entity.type
_entity.pdbx_description
1 polymer ?
#
loop_
_entity_poly.entity_id
_entity_poly.type
_entity_poly.pdbx_seq_one_letter_code
_entity_poly.pdbx_strand_id
1 'polypeptide(L)'
;MAEPKSTAEPSYDCDFLIVGSGFGGSVSALRLSEKGYDVLVLEAGKRWRTEDFPKTNWNVRKFLWLPALFCYGIQRLTLLRDVLVLSGAGVGGGSLVYANTLLVPQDEAFNRGTWPRGTDWKQALAPHYETAKRMLGVVPNPHLWEGDRILLEFARNLGKEDTFRPTNVGVLFGERPGQSAGDPFFGGEGPERTTCTYCGGCMVGCRHGAKNTLDKNYLWFAEKLGAKVRPETLVTGIEEDGQGGWLVHTRRSTRHVFRGRRTFRARGVVLAAGALGTVNLLLKCREQRRLTRLSPALGGYVRTNSEIICGATARTDEVDYSRGIAIASGFHPDPDTYVEVVRYPKGSDVMSFLGTLLVDGGTRLTRPLKWLGTCLSHPLDFLRTFNPRHWAQRSTIVLVMQNLDSAFRLVRARRWFWPFGRGLTSRRDPGQAPIPAYLPIANQAARHIARQTGAFPSSSINEVVLNVPTTAHILGGASMGTTPEDGVIDARNRVFGYENLYVVDGSMIPGNLGVNPSLTITAMAEHAMSQVPLKDQRAGLRHLPVQARAAGAGIVLPDAVLEQVL
;
A
#
# COMPACT_ATOMS: atom_id res chain seq x y z
N MET A 1 -21.57 -5.26 -58.98
CA MET A 1 -20.79 -4.40 -58.09
C MET A 1 -21.29 -4.60 -56.67
N ALA A 2 -20.52 -5.26 -55.82
CA ALA A 2 -20.90 -5.45 -54.43
C ALA A 2 -20.65 -4.15 -53.68
N GLU A 3 -21.65 -3.62 -52.97
CA GLU A 3 -21.51 -2.47 -52.09
C GLU A 3 -20.44 -2.77 -51.02
N PRO A 4 -19.55 -1.81 -50.71
CA PRO A 4 -18.61 -2.00 -49.64
C PRO A 4 -19.37 -2.08 -48.31
N LYS A 5 -19.26 -3.23 -47.61
CA LYS A 5 -19.76 -3.37 -46.25
C LYS A 5 -19.20 -2.20 -45.40
N SER A 6 -20.09 -1.31 -44.97
CA SER A 6 -19.79 -0.29 -43.96
C SER A 6 -19.18 -1.01 -42.75
N THR A 7 -17.88 -0.88 -42.57
CA THR A 7 -17.19 -1.28 -41.33
C THR A 7 -17.57 -0.29 -40.28
N ALA A 8 -18.68 -0.51 -39.58
CA ALA A 8 -19.02 0.27 -38.41
C ALA A 8 -17.80 0.28 -37.45
N GLU A 9 -17.35 1.44 -37.06
CA GLU A 9 -16.28 1.57 -36.04
C GLU A 9 -16.66 0.73 -34.81
N PRO A 10 -15.70 0.00 -34.25
CA PRO A 10 -15.99 -0.82 -33.08
C PRO A 10 -16.50 0.03 -31.92
N SER A 11 -17.67 -0.32 -31.40
CA SER A 11 -18.23 0.35 -30.21
C SER A 11 -17.40 -0.02 -28.97
N TYR A 12 -16.81 0.97 -28.30
CA TYR A 12 -16.07 0.82 -27.03
C TYR A 12 -16.97 1.23 -25.86
N ASP A 13 -16.87 0.51 -24.73
CA ASP A 13 -17.55 0.86 -23.47
C ASP A 13 -16.94 2.10 -22.81
N CYS A 14 -15.65 2.38 -23.08
CA CYS A 14 -14.91 3.55 -22.61
C CYS A 14 -13.59 3.74 -23.42
N ASP A 15 -12.97 4.92 -23.29
CA ASP A 15 -11.63 5.15 -23.84
C ASP A 15 -10.56 4.41 -23.02
N PHE A 16 -10.57 4.59 -21.69
CA PHE A 16 -9.66 3.90 -20.79
C PHE A 16 -10.39 3.10 -19.72
N LEU A 17 -10.00 1.84 -19.60
CA LEU A 17 -10.43 0.97 -18.51
C LEU A 17 -9.30 0.80 -17.52
N ILE A 18 -9.55 1.16 -16.25
CA ILE A 18 -8.58 1.08 -15.17
C ILE A 18 -8.91 -0.12 -14.27
N VAL A 19 -7.92 -0.99 -14.05
CA VAL A 19 -8.05 -2.20 -13.23
C VAL A 19 -7.49 -1.93 -11.84
N GLY A 20 -8.38 -1.66 -10.89
CA GLY A 20 -8.04 -1.29 -9.52
C GLY A 20 -8.16 0.22 -9.25
N SER A 21 -8.57 0.57 -8.05
CA SER A 21 -8.83 1.94 -7.60
C SER A 21 -7.88 2.40 -6.48
N GLY A 22 -6.71 1.78 -6.36
CA GLY A 22 -5.65 2.17 -5.43
C GLY A 22 -4.93 3.46 -5.87
N PHE A 23 -3.78 3.77 -5.29
CA PHE A 23 -3.05 5.01 -5.53
C PHE A 23 -2.84 5.29 -7.03
N GLY A 24 -2.27 4.36 -7.78
CA GLY A 24 -2.06 4.56 -9.21
C GLY A 24 -3.34 4.63 -10.04
N GLY A 25 -4.33 3.77 -9.73
CA GLY A 25 -5.60 3.76 -10.45
C GLY A 25 -6.43 5.02 -10.24
N SER A 26 -6.40 5.58 -9.03
CA SER A 26 -7.11 6.83 -8.68
C SER A 26 -6.50 8.04 -9.39
N VAL A 27 -5.17 8.15 -9.40
CA VAL A 27 -4.44 9.18 -10.15
C VAL A 27 -4.77 9.07 -11.63
N SER A 28 -4.67 7.85 -12.18
CA SER A 28 -4.97 7.60 -13.60
C SER A 28 -6.40 7.99 -13.95
N ALA A 29 -7.37 7.66 -13.07
CA ALA A 29 -8.77 8.02 -13.29
C ALA A 29 -8.96 9.54 -13.40
N LEU A 30 -8.38 10.30 -12.46
CA LEU A 30 -8.51 11.75 -12.48
C LEU A 30 -7.80 12.35 -13.69
N ARG A 31 -6.52 12.04 -13.89
CA ARG A 31 -5.71 12.68 -14.94
C ARG A 31 -6.21 12.38 -16.37
N LEU A 32 -6.71 11.16 -16.60
CA LEU A 32 -7.33 10.81 -17.89
C LEU A 32 -8.68 11.53 -18.08
N SER A 33 -9.50 11.67 -17.04
CA SER A 33 -10.76 12.41 -17.10
C SER A 33 -10.53 13.90 -17.36
N GLU A 34 -9.52 14.53 -16.75
CA GLU A 34 -9.10 15.90 -17.02
C GLU A 34 -8.67 16.10 -18.49
N LYS A 35 -8.07 15.08 -19.10
CA LYS A 35 -7.66 15.05 -20.50
C LYS A 35 -8.80 14.74 -21.48
N GLY A 36 -10.03 14.60 -20.99
CA GLY A 36 -11.24 14.42 -21.81
C GLY A 36 -11.57 12.98 -22.17
N TYR A 37 -10.87 12.00 -21.64
CA TYR A 37 -11.17 10.58 -21.87
C TYR A 37 -12.40 10.11 -21.08
N ASP A 38 -13.18 9.20 -21.67
CA ASP A 38 -14.21 8.43 -20.94
C ASP A 38 -13.52 7.30 -20.15
N VAL A 39 -13.67 7.30 -18.82
CA VAL A 39 -12.92 6.45 -17.91
C VAL A 39 -13.84 5.51 -17.13
N LEU A 40 -13.51 4.22 -17.15
CA LEU A 40 -14.16 3.19 -16.35
C LEU A 40 -13.15 2.52 -15.40
N VAL A 41 -13.37 2.64 -14.10
CA VAL A 41 -12.55 2.00 -13.06
C VAL A 41 -13.26 0.74 -12.56
N LEU A 42 -12.58 -0.40 -12.55
CA LEU A 42 -13.07 -1.66 -12.01
C LEU A 42 -12.33 -2.04 -10.73
N GLU A 43 -13.05 -2.12 -9.62
CA GLU A 43 -12.49 -2.46 -8.31
C GLU A 43 -13.03 -3.81 -7.80
N ALA A 44 -12.12 -4.68 -7.35
CA ALA A 44 -12.51 -5.99 -6.83
C ALA A 44 -13.23 -5.92 -5.48
N GLY A 45 -12.86 -4.95 -4.64
CA GLY A 45 -13.44 -4.75 -3.33
C GLY A 45 -14.72 -3.91 -3.36
N LYS A 46 -15.30 -3.70 -2.19
CA LYS A 46 -16.50 -2.89 -1.99
C LYS A 46 -16.18 -1.40 -1.98
N ARG A 47 -17.21 -0.57 -2.23
CA ARG A 47 -17.21 0.84 -1.82
C ARG A 47 -17.66 0.93 -0.36
N TRP A 48 -16.93 1.68 0.44
CA TRP A 48 -17.20 1.90 1.85
C TRP A 48 -17.58 3.35 2.11
N ARG A 49 -18.66 3.55 2.87
CA ARG A 49 -18.95 4.85 3.47
C ARG A 49 -18.18 4.96 4.78
N THR A 50 -17.91 6.17 5.22
CA THR A 50 -17.11 6.46 6.42
C THR A 50 -17.66 5.72 7.66
N GLU A 51 -18.96 5.71 7.84
CA GLU A 51 -19.67 5.07 8.97
C GLU A 51 -19.71 3.53 8.90
N ASP A 52 -19.50 2.94 7.71
CA ASP A 52 -19.58 1.49 7.50
C ASP A 52 -18.30 0.74 7.91
N PHE A 53 -17.19 1.45 8.07
CA PHE A 53 -15.94 0.84 8.52
C PHE A 53 -16.10 0.16 9.88
N PRO A 54 -15.41 -0.97 10.15
CA PRO A 54 -15.50 -1.65 11.43
C PRO A 54 -14.96 -0.78 12.57
N LYS A 55 -15.56 -0.87 13.76
CA LYS A 55 -15.03 -0.20 14.97
C LYS A 55 -13.70 -0.79 15.41
N THR A 56 -13.57 -2.10 15.27
CA THR A 56 -12.38 -2.87 15.61
C THR A 56 -12.18 -3.97 14.58
N ASN A 57 -11.00 -4.58 14.56
CA ASN A 57 -10.69 -5.70 13.67
C ASN A 57 -11.36 -7.04 14.07
N TRP A 58 -12.09 -7.10 15.20
CA TRP A 58 -12.92 -8.26 15.57
C TRP A 58 -14.11 -8.49 14.64
N ASN A 59 -14.59 -7.45 13.96
CA ASN A 59 -15.55 -7.64 12.88
C ASN A 59 -14.81 -8.14 11.63
N VAL A 60 -14.39 -9.39 11.65
CA VAL A 60 -13.57 -10.02 10.58
C VAL A 60 -14.25 -9.96 9.21
N ARG A 61 -15.59 -9.97 9.14
CA ARG A 61 -16.34 -9.86 7.87
C ARG A 61 -16.20 -8.49 7.22
N LYS A 62 -16.07 -7.42 8.01
CA LYS A 62 -15.82 -6.05 7.56
C LYS A 62 -14.33 -5.70 7.52
N PHE A 63 -13.48 -6.41 8.26
CA PHE A 63 -12.05 -6.17 8.30
C PHE A 63 -11.30 -6.98 7.26
N LEU A 64 -11.47 -8.30 7.20
CA LEU A 64 -10.71 -9.16 6.30
C LEU A 64 -11.35 -9.27 4.90
N TRP A 65 -10.51 -9.22 3.88
CA TRP A 65 -10.85 -9.56 2.50
C TRP A 65 -10.46 -11.01 2.22
N LEU A 66 -11.39 -11.93 2.48
CA LEU A 66 -11.24 -13.35 2.24
C LEU A 66 -12.56 -13.92 1.66
N PRO A 67 -12.86 -13.65 0.37
CA PRO A 67 -14.12 -14.03 -0.26
C PRO A 67 -14.47 -15.52 -0.12
N ALA A 68 -13.46 -16.41 -0.10
CA ALA A 68 -13.68 -17.84 0.10
C ALA A 68 -14.41 -18.16 1.42
N LEU A 69 -14.28 -17.32 2.44
CA LEU A 69 -14.97 -17.42 3.74
C LEU A 69 -16.04 -16.34 3.92
N PHE A 70 -16.57 -15.78 2.83
CA PHE A 70 -17.60 -14.73 2.84
C PHE A 70 -17.20 -13.46 3.62
N CYS A 71 -15.90 -13.21 3.77
CA CYS A 71 -15.35 -11.99 4.35
C CYS A 71 -15.02 -11.01 3.22
N TYR A 72 -15.69 -9.86 3.20
CA TYR A 72 -15.57 -8.84 2.15
C TYR A 72 -15.12 -7.50 2.73
N GLY A 73 -14.16 -7.54 3.65
CA GLY A 73 -13.60 -6.39 4.34
C GLY A 73 -12.55 -5.64 3.51
N ILE A 74 -11.71 -4.89 4.21
CA ILE A 74 -10.72 -3.97 3.60
C ILE A 74 -9.30 -4.52 3.61
N GLN A 75 -8.94 -5.42 4.54
CA GLN A 75 -7.59 -5.94 4.74
C GLN A 75 -7.43 -7.32 4.09
N ARG A 76 -6.50 -7.43 3.15
CA ARG A 76 -6.11 -8.71 2.55
C ARG A 76 -4.81 -9.20 3.16
N LEU A 77 -4.76 -10.47 3.52
CA LEU A 77 -3.57 -11.22 3.90
C LEU A 77 -3.24 -12.21 2.79
N THR A 78 -2.00 -12.20 2.30
CA THR A 78 -1.55 -13.14 1.25
C THR A 78 -0.25 -13.80 1.69
N LEU A 79 -0.35 -15.06 2.10
CA LEU A 79 0.84 -15.86 2.41
C LEU A 79 1.43 -16.41 1.11
N LEU A 80 2.65 -15.99 0.80
CA LEU A 80 3.52 -16.56 -0.21
C LEU A 80 4.55 -17.47 0.47
N ARG A 81 5.40 -18.13 -0.32
CA ARG A 81 6.43 -19.02 0.23
C ARG A 81 7.48 -18.29 1.07
N ASP A 82 7.82 -17.06 0.67
CA ASP A 82 8.95 -16.31 1.23
C ASP A 82 8.51 -15.03 1.97
N VAL A 83 7.22 -14.68 1.96
CA VAL A 83 6.71 -13.46 2.61
C VAL A 83 5.21 -13.53 2.89
N LEU A 84 4.76 -12.96 4.01
CA LEU A 84 3.36 -12.66 4.31
C LEU A 84 3.08 -11.19 3.92
N VAL A 85 2.14 -10.99 2.99
CA VAL A 85 1.83 -9.65 2.45
C VAL A 85 0.51 -9.13 3.00
N LEU A 86 0.53 -7.92 3.56
CA LEU A 86 -0.63 -7.13 3.94
C LEU A 86 -0.99 -6.17 2.79
N SER A 87 -2.24 -6.11 2.37
CA SER A 87 -2.68 -5.21 1.30
C SER A 87 -4.14 -4.80 1.47
N GLY A 88 -4.57 -3.73 0.77
CA GLY A 88 -5.94 -3.24 0.81
C GLY A 88 -6.85 -3.85 -0.25
N ALA A 89 -8.16 -3.83 -0.01
CA ALA A 89 -9.22 -4.17 -0.96
C ALA A 89 -10.43 -3.26 -0.74
N GLY A 90 -10.96 -2.67 -1.81
CA GLY A 90 -12.06 -1.71 -1.78
C GLY A 90 -11.78 -0.49 -2.62
N VAL A 91 -12.82 0.32 -2.89
CA VAL A 91 -12.66 1.59 -3.62
C VAL A 91 -11.74 2.52 -2.82
N GLY A 92 -10.59 2.87 -3.40
CA GLY A 92 -9.48 3.54 -2.72
C GLY A 92 -8.30 2.62 -2.38
N GLY A 93 -8.43 1.30 -2.61
CA GLY A 93 -7.34 0.33 -2.49
C GLY A 93 -6.60 0.35 -1.16
N GLY A 94 -5.27 0.42 -1.22
CA GLY A 94 -4.40 0.47 -0.05
C GLY A 94 -4.63 1.65 0.89
N SER A 95 -5.19 2.77 0.39
CA SER A 95 -5.48 3.93 1.22
C SER A 95 -6.52 3.65 2.33
N LEU A 96 -7.32 2.59 2.18
CA LEU A 96 -8.29 2.20 3.20
C LEU A 96 -7.61 1.63 4.45
N VAL A 97 -6.46 0.98 4.30
CA VAL A 97 -5.76 0.24 5.37
C VAL A 97 -4.38 0.79 5.71
N TYR A 98 -3.81 1.74 4.93
CA TYR A 98 -2.49 2.31 5.22
C TYR A 98 -2.49 3.11 6.53
N ALA A 99 -1.31 3.25 7.11
CA ALA A 99 -1.12 3.97 8.38
C ALA A 99 -1.01 5.49 8.20
N ASN A 100 -1.43 6.03 7.06
CA ASN A 100 -1.43 7.44 6.64
C ASN A 100 -0.06 8.01 6.27
N THR A 101 1.01 7.29 6.49
CA THR A 101 2.39 7.76 6.31
C THR A 101 2.68 8.05 4.83
N LEU A 102 3.21 9.24 4.56
CA LEU A 102 3.44 9.78 3.22
C LEU A 102 4.83 10.43 3.15
N LEU A 103 5.85 9.59 3.02
CA LEU A 103 7.26 10.00 3.03
C LEU A 103 7.86 9.98 1.63
N VAL A 104 8.79 10.89 1.39
CA VAL A 104 9.71 10.84 0.24
C VAL A 104 10.90 9.97 0.65
N PRO A 105 11.31 9.00 -0.19
CA PRO A 105 12.49 8.18 0.08
C PRO A 105 13.78 9.01 0.17
N GLN A 106 14.78 8.46 0.88
CA GLN A 106 16.15 8.99 0.87
C GLN A 106 16.76 8.85 -0.54
N ASP A 107 17.79 9.63 -0.83
CA ASP A 107 18.43 9.68 -2.15
C ASP A 107 18.96 8.33 -2.61
N GLU A 108 19.47 7.53 -1.68
CA GLU A 108 20.00 6.18 -1.91
C GLU A 108 18.97 5.24 -2.54
N ALA A 109 17.67 5.43 -2.26
CA ALA A 109 16.59 4.61 -2.83
C ALA A 109 16.46 4.78 -4.35
N PHE A 110 16.85 5.93 -4.90
CA PHE A 110 16.84 6.19 -6.35
C PHE A 110 18.10 5.70 -7.05
N ASN A 111 19.17 5.41 -6.31
CA ASN A 111 20.45 4.92 -6.81
C ASN A 111 20.58 3.39 -6.74
N ARG A 112 19.66 2.71 -6.04
CA ARG A 112 19.63 1.25 -5.85
C ARG A 112 18.44 0.62 -6.57
N GLY A 113 18.57 -0.66 -6.91
CA GLY A 113 17.52 -1.40 -7.62
C GLY A 113 17.71 -1.37 -9.13
N THR A 114 16.60 -1.42 -9.88
CA THR A 114 16.60 -1.53 -11.34
C THR A 114 16.00 -0.28 -12.02
N TRP A 115 16.23 0.90 -11.48
CA TRP A 115 15.82 2.15 -12.11
C TRP A 115 16.42 2.28 -13.51
N PRO A 116 15.64 2.67 -14.54
CA PRO A 116 16.16 2.91 -15.87
C PRO A 116 17.29 3.95 -15.85
N ARG A 117 18.40 3.63 -16.52
CA ARG A 117 19.58 4.49 -16.57
C ARG A 117 19.34 5.74 -17.44
N GLY A 118 20.10 6.79 -17.19
CA GLY A 118 20.06 8.04 -17.98
C GLY A 118 19.01 9.05 -17.55
N THR A 119 18.22 8.76 -16.49
CA THR A 119 17.27 9.69 -15.89
C THR A 119 17.60 9.85 -14.41
N ASP A 120 17.73 11.09 -13.94
CA ASP A 120 17.69 11.40 -12.51
C ASP A 120 16.25 11.30 -12.04
N TRP A 121 15.87 10.13 -11.52
CA TRP A 121 14.51 9.84 -11.08
C TRP A 121 14.06 10.68 -9.88
N LYS A 122 14.98 11.08 -9.00
CA LYS A 122 14.65 11.99 -7.90
C LYS A 122 14.21 13.34 -8.44
N GLN A 123 14.97 13.92 -9.36
CA GLN A 123 14.65 15.21 -9.99
C GLN A 123 13.40 15.10 -10.87
N ALA A 124 13.27 14.04 -11.66
CA ALA A 124 12.12 13.83 -12.55
C ALA A 124 10.80 13.69 -11.78
N LEU A 125 10.84 13.08 -10.59
CA LEU A 125 9.65 12.88 -9.76
C LEU A 125 9.35 14.05 -8.82
N ALA A 126 10.27 14.99 -8.59
CA ALA A 126 10.10 16.09 -7.66
C ALA A 126 8.78 16.89 -7.85
N PRO A 127 8.41 17.39 -9.06
CA PRO A 127 7.15 18.11 -9.27
C PRO A 127 5.91 17.23 -9.05
N HIS A 128 6.04 15.92 -9.30
CA HIS A 128 4.98 14.94 -9.09
C HIS A 128 4.79 14.60 -7.62
N TYR A 129 5.85 14.60 -6.81
CA TYR A 129 5.76 14.52 -5.35
C TYR A 129 5.01 15.71 -4.77
N GLU A 130 5.28 16.92 -5.24
CA GLU A 130 4.56 18.12 -4.76
C GLU A 130 3.07 18.07 -5.11
N THR A 131 2.74 17.60 -6.32
CA THR A 131 1.35 17.36 -6.70
C THR A 131 0.68 16.30 -5.84
N ALA A 132 1.36 15.17 -5.61
CA ALA A 132 0.86 14.08 -4.76
C ALA A 132 0.67 14.54 -3.30
N LYS A 133 1.60 15.30 -2.73
CA LYS A 133 1.48 15.86 -1.38
C LYS A 133 0.24 16.74 -1.25
N ARG A 134 0.02 17.67 -2.20
CA ARG A 134 -1.19 18.53 -2.19
C ARG A 134 -2.46 17.71 -2.28
N MET A 135 -2.56 16.78 -3.23
CA MET A 135 -3.75 15.96 -3.46
C MET A 135 -4.05 15.03 -2.28
N LEU A 136 -3.03 14.50 -1.62
CA LEU A 136 -3.17 13.65 -0.44
C LEU A 136 -3.26 14.44 0.87
N GLY A 137 -3.14 15.77 0.82
CA GLY A 137 -3.22 16.63 2.00
C GLY A 137 -2.16 16.28 3.05
N VAL A 138 -0.89 16.20 2.63
CA VAL A 138 0.23 15.79 3.50
C VAL A 138 0.56 16.91 4.48
N VAL A 139 0.56 16.57 5.77
CA VAL A 139 0.94 17.46 6.87
C VAL A 139 1.76 16.70 7.90
N PRO A 140 2.67 17.34 8.64
CA PRO A 140 3.33 16.70 9.77
C PRO A 140 2.32 16.37 10.86
N ASN A 141 2.54 15.27 11.58
CA ASN A 141 1.72 14.90 12.73
C ASN A 141 1.97 15.88 13.90
N PRO A 142 0.93 16.53 14.46
CA PRO A 142 1.08 17.56 15.47
C PRO A 142 1.29 17.04 16.90
N HIS A 143 1.08 15.73 17.15
CA HIS A 143 1.09 15.21 18.51
C HIS A 143 1.86 13.90 18.63
N LEU A 144 2.71 13.82 19.66
CA LEU A 144 3.40 12.60 20.07
C LEU A 144 2.71 11.98 21.28
N TRP A 145 2.66 10.66 21.29
CA TRP A 145 2.06 9.86 22.35
C TRP A 145 3.13 9.01 23.03
N GLU A 146 2.78 8.30 24.08
CA GLU A 146 3.72 7.55 24.90
C GLU A 146 4.65 6.62 24.09
N GLY A 147 4.09 5.84 23.13
CA GLY A 147 4.91 5.01 22.26
C GLY A 147 5.93 5.78 21.41
N ASP A 148 5.60 7.02 21.03
CA ASP A 148 6.49 7.90 20.27
C ASP A 148 7.63 8.44 21.15
N ARG A 149 7.34 8.76 22.42
CA ARG A 149 8.35 9.17 23.40
C ARG A 149 9.36 8.04 23.68
N ILE A 150 8.87 6.82 23.84
CA ILE A 150 9.74 5.65 24.01
C ILE A 150 10.63 5.44 22.77
N LEU A 151 10.10 5.69 21.57
CA LEU A 151 10.91 5.63 20.34
C LEU A 151 11.97 6.73 20.30
N LEU A 152 11.64 7.96 20.75
CA LEU A 152 12.61 9.05 20.85
C LEU A 152 13.74 8.71 21.84
N GLU A 153 13.42 8.10 22.99
CA GLU A 153 14.44 7.63 23.93
C GLU A 153 15.36 6.57 23.32
N PHE A 154 14.79 5.67 22.50
CA PHE A 154 15.58 4.71 21.75
C PHE A 154 16.52 5.40 20.76
N ALA A 155 16.05 6.40 20.02
CA ALA A 155 16.87 7.20 19.13
C ALA A 155 18.00 7.93 19.90
N ARG A 156 17.70 8.52 21.07
CA ARG A 156 18.70 9.14 21.97
C ARG A 156 19.78 8.16 22.39
N ASN A 157 19.39 6.96 22.80
CA ASN A 157 20.34 5.93 23.22
C ASN A 157 21.27 5.45 22.09
N LEU A 158 20.87 5.68 20.84
CA LEU A 158 21.71 5.44 19.66
C LEU A 158 22.48 6.68 19.20
N GLY A 159 22.31 7.84 19.85
CA GLY A 159 22.88 9.11 19.40
C GLY A 159 22.31 9.59 18.06
N LYS A 160 21.02 9.31 17.81
CA LYS A 160 20.30 9.58 16.56
C LYS A 160 19.01 10.38 16.75
N GLU A 161 18.90 11.10 17.85
CA GLU A 161 17.74 11.95 18.14
C GLU A 161 17.54 13.06 17.10
N ASP A 162 18.64 13.52 16.49
CA ASP A 162 18.65 14.52 15.42
C ASP A 162 17.93 14.05 14.14
N THR A 163 17.73 12.73 13.97
CA THR A 163 16.98 12.15 12.86
C THR A 163 15.51 11.84 13.21
N PHE A 164 15.12 11.93 14.48
CA PHE A 164 13.74 11.70 14.91
C PHE A 164 12.83 12.82 14.43
N ARG A 165 11.70 12.45 13.83
CA ARG A 165 10.70 13.41 13.33
C ARG A 165 9.28 12.89 13.56
N PRO A 166 8.31 13.80 13.84
CA PRO A 166 6.91 13.53 13.60
C PRO A 166 6.69 13.14 12.14
N THR A 167 5.88 12.11 11.90
CA THR A 167 5.67 11.58 10.55
C THR A 167 4.79 12.50 9.71
N ASN A 168 5.12 12.69 8.44
CA ASN A 168 4.25 13.31 7.45
C ASN A 168 3.11 12.36 7.09
N VAL A 169 1.85 12.81 7.22
CA VAL A 169 0.66 11.97 7.12
C VAL A 169 -0.47 12.63 6.33
N GLY A 170 -1.33 11.81 5.75
CA GLY A 170 -2.56 12.24 5.09
C GLY A 170 -3.76 12.21 6.05
N VAL A 171 -3.79 13.13 7.01
CA VAL A 171 -4.84 13.21 8.04
C VAL A 171 -5.24 14.66 8.26
N LEU A 172 -6.53 14.93 8.40
CA LEU A 172 -7.03 16.23 8.80
C LEU A 172 -6.93 16.40 10.31
N PHE A 173 -6.11 17.32 10.77
CA PHE A 173 -6.07 17.78 12.15
C PHE A 173 -6.84 19.11 12.30
N GLY A 174 -7.21 19.49 13.51
CA GLY A 174 -7.88 20.73 13.82
C GLY A 174 -7.83 21.02 15.33
N GLU A 175 -8.31 22.18 15.74
CA GLU A 175 -8.31 22.62 17.14
C GLU A 175 -9.09 21.66 18.05
N ARG A 176 -10.21 21.13 17.56
CA ARG A 176 -11.06 20.20 18.33
C ARG A 176 -11.15 18.86 17.62
N PRO A 177 -10.85 17.75 18.31
CA PRO A 177 -11.04 16.41 17.77
C PRO A 177 -12.51 16.13 17.40
N GLY A 178 -12.74 15.56 16.21
CA GLY A 178 -14.09 15.18 15.77
C GLY A 178 -14.97 16.32 15.27
N GLN A 179 -14.41 17.51 15.02
CA GLN A 179 -15.15 18.66 14.51
C GLN A 179 -15.36 18.52 12.99
N SER A 180 -16.58 18.79 12.50
CA SER A 180 -16.82 18.95 11.05
C SER A 180 -16.10 20.20 10.53
N ALA A 181 -15.44 20.08 9.38
CA ALA A 181 -14.58 21.10 8.79
C ALA A 181 -14.98 21.46 7.34
N GLY A 182 -16.10 20.96 6.84
CA GLY A 182 -16.43 21.08 5.41
C GLY A 182 -15.35 20.41 4.55
N ASP A 183 -14.93 21.06 3.48
CA ASP A 183 -13.75 20.66 2.69
C ASP A 183 -12.57 21.60 2.96
N PRO A 184 -11.54 21.20 3.71
CA PRO A 184 -10.39 22.04 4.01
C PRO A 184 -9.28 21.97 2.94
N PHE A 185 -9.38 21.06 1.96
CA PHE A 185 -8.29 20.75 1.03
C PHE A 185 -8.47 21.35 -0.35
N PHE A 186 -9.72 21.51 -0.84
CA PHE A 186 -10.02 21.77 -2.25
C PHE A 186 -10.97 22.94 -2.46
N GLY A 187 -10.94 23.92 -1.56
CA GLY A 187 -11.71 25.18 -1.71
C GLY A 187 -13.23 25.01 -1.66
N GLY A 188 -13.74 23.99 -1.01
CA GLY A 188 -15.17 23.66 -0.90
C GLY A 188 -15.68 22.69 -1.98
N GLU A 189 -14.84 22.28 -2.93
CA GLU A 189 -15.22 21.35 -3.99
C GLU A 189 -15.04 19.87 -3.62
N GLY A 190 -14.27 19.60 -2.59
CA GLY A 190 -14.07 18.26 -2.01
C GLY A 190 -15.23 17.83 -1.11
N PRO A 191 -15.19 16.60 -0.60
CA PRO A 191 -16.20 16.11 0.33
C PRO A 191 -16.03 16.73 1.73
N GLU A 192 -17.13 16.76 2.48
CA GLU A 192 -17.11 17.12 3.89
C GLU A 192 -16.17 16.22 4.68
N ARG A 193 -15.44 16.80 5.63
CA ARG A 193 -14.42 16.14 6.42
C ARG A 193 -14.65 16.38 7.91
N THR A 194 -14.02 15.57 8.73
CA THR A 194 -14.03 15.69 10.19
C THR A 194 -12.60 15.59 10.69
N THR A 195 -12.23 16.40 11.66
CA THR A 195 -10.89 16.39 12.25
C THR A 195 -10.58 15.09 12.99
N CYS A 196 -9.30 14.73 13.09
CA CYS A 196 -8.87 13.49 13.72
C CYS A 196 -9.25 13.42 15.21
N THR A 197 -9.75 12.27 15.64
CA THR A 197 -10.08 11.98 17.05
C THR A 197 -8.96 11.25 17.80
N TYR A 198 -7.82 11.03 17.15
CA TYR A 198 -6.66 10.34 17.71
C TYR A 198 -6.98 8.93 18.26
N CYS A 199 -7.89 8.22 17.60
CA CYS A 199 -8.38 6.91 18.04
C CYS A 199 -7.50 5.71 17.65
N GLY A 200 -6.38 5.91 16.94
CA GLY A 200 -5.52 4.84 16.45
C GLY A 200 -6.12 3.98 15.31
N GLY A 201 -7.32 4.30 14.83
CA GLY A 201 -8.13 3.47 13.93
C GLY A 201 -7.75 3.50 12.45
N CYS A 202 -6.64 4.11 12.07
CA CYS A 202 -6.30 4.37 10.66
C CYS A 202 -6.22 3.10 9.81
N MET A 203 -5.65 2.00 10.33
CA MET A 203 -5.51 0.73 9.62
C MET A 203 -6.77 -0.16 9.66
N VAL A 204 -7.79 0.24 10.40
CA VAL A 204 -9.09 -0.46 10.48
C VAL A 204 -10.15 0.25 9.64
N GLY A 205 -9.76 1.30 8.90
CA GLY A 205 -10.63 2.23 8.19
C GLY A 205 -11.03 3.40 9.10
N CYS A 206 -10.97 4.61 8.60
CA CYS A 206 -11.30 5.80 9.38
C CYS A 206 -12.80 6.05 9.43
N ARG A 207 -13.45 5.78 10.56
CA ARG A 207 -14.89 6.00 10.79
C ARG A 207 -15.27 7.47 10.99
N HIS A 208 -14.26 8.35 11.12
CA HIS A 208 -14.47 9.78 11.42
C HIS A 208 -14.30 10.68 10.21
N GLY A 209 -13.80 10.16 9.07
CA GLY A 209 -13.60 10.97 7.87
C GLY A 209 -12.35 11.85 7.88
N ALA A 210 -11.48 11.73 8.90
CA ALA A 210 -10.25 12.51 9.01
C ALA A 210 -9.12 12.04 8.07
N LYS A 211 -9.06 10.74 7.81
CA LYS A 211 -8.04 10.13 6.96
C LYS A 211 -8.25 10.45 5.48
N ASN A 212 -7.20 10.85 4.78
CA ASN A 212 -7.21 11.14 3.35
C ASN A 212 -7.11 9.83 2.54
N THR A 213 -8.26 9.17 2.36
CA THR A 213 -8.42 8.04 1.46
C THR A 213 -8.74 8.53 0.05
N LEU A 214 -8.41 7.74 -0.96
CA LEU A 214 -8.46 8.15 -2.37
C LEU A 214 -9.87 8.42 -2.90
N ASP A 215 -10.90 7.92 -2.25
CA ASP A 215 -12.30 8.25 -2.51
C ASP A 215 -12.69 9.68 -2.09
N LYS A 216 -11.83 10.36 -1.32
CA LYS A 216 -12.02 11.73 -0.83
C LYS A 216 -11.20 12.79 -1.57
N ASN A 217 -10.40 12.37 -2.53
CA ASN A 217 -9.55 13.24 -3.35
C ASN A 217 -9.55 12.81 -4.82
N TYR A 218 -8.59 12.05 -5.30
CA TYR A 218 -8.47 11.68 -6.72
C TYR A 218 -9.74 11.06 -7.31
N LEU A 219 -10.34 10.06 -6.67
CA LEU A 219 -11.56 9.44 -7.19
C LEU A 219 -12.78 10.36 -7.09
N TRP A 220 -12.86 11.17 -6.04
CA TRP A 220 -13.92 12.17 -5.90
C TRP A 220 -13.99 13.07 -7.10
N PHE A 221 -12.84 13.64 -7.49
CA PHE A 221 -12.78 14.52 -8.63
C PHE A 221 -12.89 13.79 -9.97
N ALA A 222 -12.34 12.59 -10.10
CA ALA A 222 -12.53 11.78 -11.29
C ALA A 222 -14.03 11.50 -11.55
N GLU A 223 -14.79 11.15 -10.52
CA GLU A 223 -16.23 10.93 -10.63
C GLU A 223 -17.00 12.22 -10.93
N LYS A 224 -16.60 13.37 -10.38
CA LYS A 224 -17.15 14.69 -10.75
C LYS A 224 -16.92 15.02 -12.24
N LEU A 225 -15.81 14.56 -12.82
CA LEU A 225 -15.50 14.73 -14.25
C LEU A 225 -16.12 13.63 -15.14
N GLY A 226 -16.93 12.72 -14.56
CA GLY A 226 -17.68 11.70 -15.30
C GLY A 226 -17.06 10.31 -15.33
N ALA A 227 -15.92 10.07 -14.66
CA ALA A 227 -15.39 8.72 -14.51
C ALA A 227 -16.39 7.83 -13.77
N LYS A 228 -16.49 6.56 -14.21
CA LYS A 228 -17.38 5.58 -13.59
C LYS A 228 -16.59 4.58 -12.78
N VAL A 229 -16.87 4.45 -11.49
CA VAL A 229 -16.23 3.44 -10.62
C VAL A 229 -17.20 2.28 -10.36
N ARG A 230 -16.81 1.05 -10.74
CA ARG A 230 -17.60 -0.17 -10.51
C ARG A 230 -16.94 -1.04 -9.44
N PRO A 231 -17.41 -1.02 -8.21
CA PRO A 231 -16.95 -1.92 -7.14
C PRO A 231 -17.41 -3.37 -7.38
N GLU A 232 -16.88 -4.28 -6.59
CA GLU A 232 -17.20 -5.72 -6.59
C GLU A 232 -17.01 -6.38 -7.97
N THR A 233 -16.11 -5.84 -8.80
CA THR A 233 -15.85 -6.29 -10.16
C THR A 233 -14.39 -6.71 -10.30
N LEU A 234 -14.16 -8.02 -10.30
CA LEU A 234 -12.82 -8.62 -10.43
C LEU A 234 -12.49 -8.84 -11.90
N VAL A 235 -11.43 -8.23 -12.38
CA VAL A 235 -10.85 -8.53 -13.70
C VAL A 235 -10.17 -9.90 -13.67
N THR A 236 -10.48 -10.76 -14.62
CA THR A 236 -10.02 -12.15 -14.68
C THR A 236 -9.10 -12.45 -15.84
N GLY A 237 -9.02 -11.56 -16.83
CA GLY A 237 -8.15 -11.65 -18.01
C GLY A 237 -8.32 -10.42 -18.88
N ILE A 238 -7.29 -10.14 -19.67
CA ILE A 238 -7.27 -9.10 -20.70
C ILE A 238 -6.67 -9.69 -21.98
N GLU A 239 -7.09 -9.22 -23.13
CA GLU A 239 -6.55 -9.59 -24.45
C GLU A 239 -6.80 -8.46 -25.46
N GLU A 240 -6.02 -8.43 -26.54
CA GLU A 240 -6.24 -7.51 -27.64
C GLU A 240 -7.53 -7.88 -28.38
N ASP A 241 -8.30 -6.92 -28.85
CA ASP A 241 -9.58 -7.14 -29.53
C ASP A 241 -9.42 -7.37 -31.05
N GLY A 242 -8.17 -7.33 -31.55
CA GLY A 242 -7.84 -7.45 -32.97
C GLY A 242 -8.18 -6.21 -33.82
N GLN A 243 -8.63 -5.11 -33.18
CA GLN A 243 -9.02 -3.86 -33.85
C GLN A 243 -8.32 -2.63 -33.19
N GLY A 244 -7.21 -2.86 -32.50
CA GLY A 244 -6.43 -1.81 -31.83
C GLY A 244 -6.92 -1.43 -30.43
N GLY A 245 -7.85 -2.20 -29.87
CA GLY A 245 -8.34 -2.06 -28.50
C GLY A 245 -8.19 -3.32 -27.67
N TRP A 246 -8.92 -3.37 -26.56
CA TRP A 246 -8.80 -4.36 -25.50
C TRP A 246 -10.12 -4.98 -25.11
N LEU A 247 -10.14 -6.29 -24.89
CA LEU A 247 -11.20 -7.03 -24.21
C LEU A 247 -10.81 -7.30 -22.78
N VAL A 248 -11.63 -6.84 -21.83
CA VAL A 248 -11.40 -6.99 -20.38
C VAL A 248 -12.47 -7.88 -19.78
N HIS A 249 -12.10 -9.10 -19.40
CA HIS A 249 -12.99 -10.10 -18.85
C HIS A 249 -13.14 -9.94 -17.35
N THR A 250 -14.36 -9.97 -16.87
CA THR A 250 -14.67 -9.72 -15.47
C THR A 250 -15.62 -10.75 -14.87
N ARG A 251 -15.70 -10.75 -13.56
CA ARG A 251 -16.73 -11.42 -12.77
C ARG A 251 -17.00 -10.65 -11.48
N ARG A 252 -18.16 -10.86 -10.88
CA ARG A 252 -18.40 -10.32 -9.53
C ARG A 252 -17.50 -11.05 -8.51
N SER A 253 -16.83 -10.26 -7.68
CA SER A 253 -15.88 -10.74 -6.66
C SER A 253 -16.57 -11.31 -5.43
N THR A 254 -17.79 -10.82 -5.13
CA THR A 254 -18.57 -11.14 -3.93
C THR A 254 -19.64 -12.22 -4.15
N ARG A 255 -19.67 -12.84 -5.33
CA ARG A 255 -20.59 -13.93 -5.67
C ARG A 255 -19.84 -15.23 -5.93
N HIS A 256 -20.28 -16.33 -5.31
CA HIS A 256 -19.70 -17.67 -5.49
C HIS A 256 -20.44 -18.47 -6.58
N VAL A 257 -21.75 -18.33 -6.62
CA VAL A 257 -22.65 -18.90 -7.64
C VAL A 257 -23.17 -17.75 -8.49
N PHE A 258 -23.43 -17.99 -9.78
CA PHE A 258 -23.88 -16.96 -10.73
C PHE A 258 -22.98 -15.71 -10.72
N ARG A 259 -21.70 -15.91 -10.98
CA ARG A 259 -20.63 -14.90 -10.85
C ARG A 259 -20.76 -13.69 -11.77
N GLY A 260 -21.81 -13.60 -12.60
CA GLY A 260 -22.10 -12.44 -13.47
C GLY A 260 -20.89 -12.06 -14.32
N ARG A 261 -20.46 -12.95 -15.21
CA ARG A 261 -19.34 -12.68 -16.13
C ARG A 261 -19.76 -11.59 -17.11
N ARG A 262 -18.85 -10.65 -17.35
CA ARG A 262 -19.02 -9.60 -18.34
C ARG A 262 -17.67 -9.31 -18.99
N THR A 263 -17.69 -8.97 -20.27
CA THR A 263 -16.55 -8.45 -21.01
C THR A 263 -16.81 -6.99 -21.32
N PHE A 264 -15.82 -6.14 -21.08
CA PHE A 264 -15.81 -4.73 -21.48
C PHE A 264 -14.83 -4.57 -22.61
N ARG A 265 -15.09 -3.59 -23.49
CA ARG A 265 -14.23 -3.21 -24.58
C ARG A 265 -13.70 -1.79 -24.34
N ALA A 266 -12.38 -1.59 -24.40
CA ALA A 266 -11.74 -0.29 -24.16
C ALA A 266 -10.65 -0.01 -25.21
N ARG A 267 -10.39 1.26 -25.50
CA ARG A 267 -9.27 1.66 -26.38
C ARG A 267 -7.91 1.46 -25.68
N GLY A 268 -7.85 1.72 -24.39
CA GLY A 268 -6.65 1.52 -23.57
C GLY A 268 -6.97 0.91 -22.21
N VAL A 269 -5.96 0.28 -21.59
CA VAL A 269 -6.08 -0.35 -20.27
C VAL A 269 -4.95 0.14 -19.35
N VAL A 270 -5.31 0.54 -18.14
CA VAL A 270 -4.35 0.85 -17.06
C VAL A 270 -4.45 -0.22 -15.98
N LEU A 271 -3.37 -0.95 -15.76
CA LEU A 271 -3.26 -1.96 -14.72
C LEU A 271 -2.78 -1.31 -13.42
N ALA A 272 -3.65 -1.29 -12.41
CA ALA A 272 -3.45 -0.65 -11.11
C ALA A 272 -4.01 -1.51 -9.96
N ALA A 273 -3.98 -2.83 -10.11
CA ALA A 273 -4.54 -3.80 -9.16
C ALA A 273 -3.65 -4.08 -7.93
N GLY A 274 -2.60 -3.26 -7.72
CA GLY A 274 -1.53 -3.47 -6.75
C GLY A 274 -0.54 -4.55 -7.20
N ALA A 275 0.68 -4.55 -6.65
CA ALA A 275 1.77 -5.38 -7.15
C ALA A 275 1.38 -6.87 -7.32
N LEU A 276 0.73 -7.47 -6.32
CA LEU A 276 0.28 -8.87 -6.43
C LEU A 276 -0.83 -9.06 -7.46
N GLY A 277 -1.78 -8.11 -7.54
CA GLY A 277 -2.93 -8.21 -8.43
C GLY A 277 -2.54 -8.08 -9.89
N THR A 278 -1.78 -7.05 -10.23
CA THR A 278 -1.28 -6.76 -11.59
C THR A 278 -0.38 -7.87 -12.10
N VAL A 279 0.64 -8.26 -11.30
CA VAL A 279 1.56 -9.33 -11.71
C VAL A 279 0.83 -10.66 -11.88
N ASN A 280 -0.09 -11.02 -10.97
CA ASN A 280 -0.87 -12.26 -11.11
C ASN A 280 -1.78 -12.25 -12.35
N LEU A 281 -2.39 -11.11 -12.69
CA LEU A 281 -3.23 -10.96 -13.89
C LEU A 281 -2.38 -11.15 -15.16
N LEU A 282 -1.25 -10.46 -15.27
CA LEU A 282 -0.35 -10.57 -16.43
C LEU A 282 0.22 -11.99 -16.58
N LEU A 283 0.72 -12.60 -15.48
CA LEU A 283 1.21 -13.98 -15.50
C LEU A 283 0.11 -14.96 -15.95
N LYS A 284 -1.13 -14.76 -15.49
CA LYS A 284 -2.26 -15.59 -15.89
C LYS A 284 -2.60 -15.41 -17.37
N CYS A 285 -2.60 -14.17 -17.88
CA CYS A 285 -2.84 -13.91 -19.30
C CYS A 285 -1.76 -14.54 -20.18
N ARG A 286 -0.48 -14.53 -19.74
CA ARG A 286 0.62 -15.24 -20.41
C ARG A 286 0.39 -16.77 -20.43
N GLU A 287 0.03 -17.38 -19.30
CA GLU A 287 -0.30 -18.81 -19.21
C GLU A 287 -1.46 -19.21 -20.14
N GLN A 288 -2.46 -18.35 -20.27
CA GLN A 288 -3.63 -18.55 -21.12
C GLN A 288 -3.41 -18.17 -22.59
N ARG A 289 -2.19 -17.77 -22.96
CA ARG A 289 -1.81 -17.29 -24.31
C ARG A 289 -2.64 -16.10 -24.80
N ARG A 290 -3.20 -15.30 -23.89
CA ARG A 290 -3.92 -14.05 -24.23
C ARG A 290 -2.95 -12.91 -24.50
N LEU A 291 -1.83 -12.88 -23.78
CA LEU A 291 -0.74 -11.91 -23.94
C LEU A 291 0.56 -12.69 -24.15
N THR A 292 0.98 -12.82 -25.41
CA THR A 292 2.13 -13.66 -25.81
C THR A 292 3.44 -12.90 -25.86
N ARG A 293 3.40 -11.57 -25.96
CA ARG A 293 4.57 -10.68 -26.10
C ARG A 293 5.05 -10.06 -24.79
N LEU A 294 4.54 -10.57 -23.64
CA LEU A 294 4.96 -10.07 -22.32
C LEU A 294 6.45 -10.37 -22.05
N SER A 295 7.14 -9.37 -21.54
CA SER A 295 8.54 -9.44 -21.15
C SER A 295 8.88 -10.66 -20.28
N PRO A 296 10.04 -11.31 -20.48
CA PRO A 296 10.55 -12.38 -19.60
C PRO A 296 10.85 -11.89 -18.18
N ALA A 297 11.10 -10.58 -17.99
CA ALA A 297 11.31 -9.95 -16.68
C ALA A 297 10.06 -9.96 -15.80
N LEU A 298 8.86 -10.21 -16.37
CA LEU A 298 7.60 -10.22 -15.62
C LEU A 298 7.63 -11.17 -14.41
N GLY A 299 7.30 -10.61 -13.27
CA GLY A 299 7.34 -11.27 -11.96
C GLY A 299 8.69 -11.15 -11.26
N GLY A 300 9.75 -10.72 -11.94
CA GLY A 300 11.09 -10.52 -11.36
C GLY A 300 11.21 -9.25 -10.52
N TYR A 301 12.28 -9.15 -9.76
CA TYR A 301 12.64 -7.95 -8.96
C TYR A 301 11.55 -7.48 -8.00
N VAL A 302 10.81 -8.41 -7.39
CA VAL A 302 9.82 -8.08 -6.35
C VAL A 302 10.51 -7.83 -5.02
N ARG A 303 10.15 -6.74 -4.35
CA ARG A 303 10.80 -6.23 -3.14
C ARG A 303 9.77 -5.96 -2.05
N THR A 304 10.24 -5.85 -0.79
CA THR A 304 9.36 -5.78 0.40
C THR A 304 9.75 -4.67 1.37
N ASN A 305 10.61 -3.73 1.01
CA ASN A 305 11.27 -2.81 1.94
C ASN A 305 12.07 -3.51 3.04
N SER A 306 12.34 -4.81 2.91
CA SER A 306 13.07 -5.59 3.92
C SER A 306 12.51 -5.41 5.34
N GLU A 307 11.17 -5.48 5.47
CA GLU A 307 10.46 -5.13 6.70
C GLU A 307 10.54 -6.19 7.78
N ILE A 308 10.64 -5.71 9.04
CA ILE A 308 10.42 -6.51 10.24
C ILE A 308 9.38 -5.82 11.11
N ILE A 309 8.41 -6.61 11.60
CA ILE A 309 7.37 -6.16 12.53
C ILE A 309 7.57 -6.87 13.87
N CYS A 310 7.97 -6.12 14.89
CA CYS A 310 8.17 -6.62 16.24
C CYS A 310 7.69 -5.58 17.26
N GLY A 311 7.96 -5.76 18.54
CA GLY A 311 7.59 -4.78 19.56
C GLY A 311 7.65 -5.34 20.97
N ALA A 312 6.83 -4.78 21.84
CA ALA A 312 6.69 -5.27 23.22
C ALA A 312 5.24 -5.18 23.68
N THR A 313 4.83 -6.13 24.52
CA THR A 313 3.48 -6.18 25.10
C THR A 313 3.57 -6.10 26.62
N ALA A 314 2.92 -5.10 27.22
CA ALA A 314 2.91 -4.90 28.67
C ALA A 314 2.24 -6.07 29.39
N ARG A 315 2.74 -6.39 30.59
CA ARG A 315 2.22 -7.47 31.44
C ARG A 315 0.94 -7.10 32.19
N THR A 316 0.68 -5.77 32.30
CA THR A 316 -0.47 -5.21 33.02
C THR A 316 -1.39 -4.44 32.06
N ASP A 317 -2.62 -4.15 32.49
CA ASP A 317 -3.62 -3.38 31.73
C ASP A 317 -3.60 -1.86 32.09
N GLU A 318 -2.58 -1.40 32.84
CA GLU A 318 -2.50 -0.01 33.34
C GLU A 318 -2.04 1.00 32.28
N VAL A 319 -1.59 0.51 31.11
CA VAL A 319 -1.09 1.34 30.01
C VAL A 319 -2.08 1.40 28.84
N ASP A 320 -2.03 2.47 28.06
CA ASP A 320 -2.81 2.60 26.83
C ASP A 320 -1.98 3.21 25.69
N TYR A 321 -1.33 2.36 24.90
CA TYR A 321 -0.57 2.72 23.70
C TYR A 321 -1.45 2.86 22.44
N SER A 322 -2.76 2.65 22.53
CA SER A 322 -3.68 2.70 21.37
C SER A 322 -4.05 4.12 20.94
N ARG A 323 -3.76 5.14 21.76
CA ARG A 323 -4.07 6.54 21.47
C ARG A 323 -3.12 7.13 20.42
N GLY A 324 -3.65 7.99 19.55
CA GLY A 324 -2.89 8.67 18.50
C GLY A 324 -3.39 8.32 17.09
N ILE A 325 -2.52 8.54 16.11
CA ILE A 325 -2.69 8.01 14.74
C ILE A 325 -1.86 6.73 14.59
N ALA A 326 -2.09 5.94 13.55
CA ALA A 326 -1.48 4.61 13.44
C ALA A 326 0.05 4.65 13.45
N ILE A 327 0.67 5.60 12.72
CA ILE A 327 2.11 5.90 12.77
C ILE A 327 2.26 7.40 12.96
N ALA A 328 2.90 7.81 14.05
CA ALA A 328 2.97 9.20 14.46
C ALA A 328 4.39 9.77 14.41
N SER A 329 5.43 8.94 14.48
CA SER A 329 6.83 9.33 14.45
C SER A 329 7.73 8.25 13.92
N GLY A 330 8.94 8.62 13.55
CA GLY A 330 10.00 7.69 13.14
C GLY A 330 11.36 8.36 13.12
N PHE A 331 12.43 7.57 12.97
CA PHE A 331 13.80 8.06 12.88
C PHE A 331 14.67 7.15 12.01
N HIS A 332 15.82 7.67 11.59
CA HIS A 332 16.84 6.95 10.84
C HIS A 332 18.03 6.62 11.73
N PRO A 333 18.23 5.37 12.18
CA PRO A 333 19.44 4.98 12.90
C PRO A 333 20.69 5.01 12.00
N ASP A 334 20.50 4.79 10.72
CA ASP A 334 21.50 4.87 9.65
C ASP A 334 20.82 5.27 8.32
N PRO A 335 21.56 5.61 7.24
CA PRO A 335 20.98 6.07 5.98
C PRO A 335 20.08 5.03 5.28
N ASP A 336 20.26 3.76 5.58
CA ASP A 336 19.55 2.65 4.93
C ASP A 336 18.32 2.18 5.70
N THR A 337 18.17 2.60 6.95
CA THR A 337 17.16 2.07 7.87
C THR A 337 16.20 3.16 8.34
N TYR A 338 14.91 2.84 8.38
CA TYR A 338 13.87 3.67 8.99
C TYR A 338 13.09 2.87 10.02
N VAL A 339 12.88 3.45 11.19
CA VAL A 339 12.19 2.85 12.34
C VAL A 339 11.00 3.70 12.73
N GLU A 340 9.82 3.10 12.82
CA GLU A 340 8.58 3.79 13.20
C GLU A 340 7.75 2.99 14.20
N VAL A 341 6.96 3.68 15.03
CA VAL A 341 6.02 3.07 15.98
C VAL A 341 4.65 2.98 15.36
N VAL A 342 4.05 1.79 15.44
CA VAL A 342 2.74 1.45 14.87
C VAL A 342 1.76 1.12 16.00
N ARG A 343 0.49 1.52 15.85
CA ARG A 343 -0.57 1.21 16.82
C ARG A 343 -1.89 0.86 16.16
N TYR A 344 -2.69 0.09 16.89
CA TYR A 344 -4.08 -0.22 16.56
C TYR A 344 -5.03 0.49 17.52
N PRO A 345 -6.29 0.73 17.14
CA PRO A 345 -7.27 1.34 18.03
C PRO A 345 -7.65 0.41 19.18
N LYS A 346 -8.05 1.00 20.29
CA LYS A 346 -8.55 0.30 21.47
C LYS A 346 -9.55 -0.80 21.09
N GLY A 347 -9.30 -2.02 21.59
CA GLY A 347 -10.11 -3.21 21.33
C GLY A 347 -9.89 -3.87 19.96
N SER A 348 -8.87 -3.46 19.19
CA SER A 348 -8.51 -4.11 17.91
C SER A 348 -7.45 -5.19 18.12
N ASP A 349 -7.82 -6.27 18.77
CA ASP A 349 -6.90 -7.24 19.34
C ASP A 349 -6.69 -8.49 18.47
N VAL A 350 -7.34 -8.62 17.31
CA VAL A 350 -7.22 -9.81 16.42
C VAL A 350 -5.79 -10.05 15.95
N MET A 351 -4.99 -8.99 15.79
CA MET A 351 -3.61 -9.13 15.34
C MET A 351 -2.70 -9.78 16.39
N SER A 352 -3.13 -9.88 17.66
CA SER A 352 -2.42 -10.62 18.72
C SER A 352 -2.19 -12.09 18.35
N PHE A 353 -3.09 -12.71 17.59
CA PHE A 353 -2.95 -14.09 17.14
C PHE A 353 -1.77 -14.31 16.17
N LEU A 354 -1.20 -13.24 15.64
CA LEU A 354 0.06 -13.30 14.89
C LEU A 354 1.28 -13.06 15.79
N GLY A 355 1.08 -12.70 17.06
CA GLY A 355 2.14 -12.38 18.00
C GLY A 355 2.73 -13.62 18.70
N THR A 356 4.03 -13.55 19.02
CA THR A 356 4.73 -14.53 19.86
C THR A 356 5.94 -13.88 20.52
N LEU A 357 6.70 -14.64 21.33
CA LEU A 357 7.94 -14.14 21.96
C LEU A 357 9.01 -13.84 20.92
N LEU A 358 9.73 -12.75 21.12
CA LEU A 358 10.85 -12.32 20.28
C LEU A 358 12.03 -13.29 20.42
N VAL A 359 12.64 -13.65 19.28
CA VAL A 359 13.92 -14.36 19.25
C VAL A 359 14.86 -13.76 18.23
N ASP A 360 16.16 -13.96 18.43
CA ASP A 360 17.18 -13.50 17.50
C ASP A 360 17.21 -14.31 16.21
N GLY A 361 17.94 -13.81 15.23
CA GLY A 361 18.07 -14.41 13.92
C GLY A 361 18.58 -15.85 13.94
N GLY A 362 18.32 -16.54 12.87
CA GLY A 362 18.73 -17.91 12.65
C GLY A 362 18.26 -18.42 11.29
N THR A 363 18.53 -19.70 11.04
CA THR A 363 18.03 -20.39 9.83
C THR A 363 16.57 -20.84 10.03
N ARG A 364 15.94 -21.34 8.97
CA ARG A 364 14.60 -21.97 9.06
C ARG A 364 14.53 -23.14 10.03
N LEU A 365 15.66 -23.74 10.41
CA LEU A 365 15.73 -24.83 11.38
C LEU A 365 16.09 -24.34 12.79
N THR A 366 17.09 -23.47 12.90
CA THR A 366 17.61 -23.03 14.21
C THR A 366 16.73 -22.00 14.89
N ARG A 367 16.02 -21.15 14.14
CA ARG A 367 15.18 -20.10 14.73
C ARG A 367 13.95 -20.65 15.46
N PRO A 368 13.21 -21.66 14.93
CA PRO A 368 12.15 -22.32 15.69
C PRO A 368 12.65 -23.01 16.97
N LEU A 369 13.86 -23.60 16.95
CA LEU A 369 14.46 -24.20 18.15
C LEU A 369 14.80 -23.15 19.22
N LYS A 370 15.36 -22.00 18.81
CA LYS A 370 15.57 -20.85 19.70
C LYS A 370 14.26 -20.36 20.30
N TRP A 371 13.19 -20.28 19.47
CA TRP A 371 11.87 -19.89 19.94
C TRP A 371 11.32 -20.88 20.98
N LEU A 372 11.42 -22.18 20.75
CA LEU A 372 11.00 -23.18 21.72
C LEU A 372 11.78 -23.03 23.04
N GLY A 373 13.11 -22.86 22.98
CA GLY A 373 13.94 -22.57 24.15
C GLY A 373 13.49 -21.33 24.91
N THR A 374 13.16 -20.23 24.17
CA THR A 374 12.63 -18.99 24.77
C THR A 374 11.26 -19.22 25.42
N CYS A 375 10.37 -19.99 24.81
CA CYS A 375 9.07 -20.34 25.40
C CYS A 375 9.23 -21.13 26.70
N LEU A 376 10.18 -22.08 26.75
CA LEU A 376 10.45 -22.88 27.94
C LEU A 376 11.12 -22.06 29.06
N SER A 377 11.97 -21.09 28.74
CA SER A 377 12.61 -20.22 29.74
C SER A 377 11.71 -19.08 30.22
N HIS A 378 10.65 -18.69 29.45
CA HIS A 378 9.70 -17.65 29.81
C HIS A 378 8.24 -18.12 29.66
N PRO A 379 7.82 -19.18 30.38
CA PRO A 379 6.54 -19.85 30.16
C PRO A 379 5.34 -18.93 30.45
N LEU A 380 5.43 -18.05 31.45
CA LEU A 380 4.35 -17.14 31.79
C LEU A 380 4.14 -16.06 30.69
N ASP A 381 5.22 -15.52 30.15
CA ASP A 381 5.12 -14.55 29.06
C ASP A 381 4.63 -15.24 27.76
N PHE A 382 5.04 -16.47 27.50
CA PHE A 382 4.52 -17.26 26.40
C PHE A 382 3.01 -17.50 26.54
N LEU A 383 2.50 -17.87 27.71
CA LEU A 383 1.06 -17.99 27.94
C LEU A 383 0.32 -16.67 27.76
N ARG A 384 0.93 -15.53 28.13
CA ARG A 384 0.36 -14.20 27.92
C ARG A 384 0.20 -13.85 26.44
N THR A 385 0.99 -14.42 25.53
CA THR A 385 0.82 -14.18 24.09
C THR A 385 -0.52 -14.70 23.55
N PHE A 386 -1.13 -15.69 24.20
CA PHE A 386 -2.46 -16.22 23.82
C PHE A 386 -3.63 -15.41 24.38
N ASN A 387 -3.37 -14.43 25.27
CA ASN A 387 -4.42 -13.57 25.79
C ASN A 387 -4.60 -12.32 24.88
N PRO A 388 -5.64 -12.27 24.03
CA PRO A 388 -5.86 -11.14 23.14
C PRO A 388 -6.43 -9.91 23.89
N ARG A 389 -6.92 -10.07 25.11
CA ARG A 389 -7.60 -9.00 25.84
C ARG A 389 -6.71 -7.76 25.99
N HIS A 390 -7.21 -6.61 25.51
CA HIS A 390 -6.53 -5.32 25.54
C HIS A 390 -5.16 -5.31 24.85
N TRP A 391 -4.89 -6.24 23.93
CA TRP A 391 -3.60 -6.32 23.25
C TRP A 391 -3.22 -5.01 22.56
N ALA A 392 -4.14 -4.37 21.84
CA ALA A 392 -3.89 -3.10 21.16
C ALA A 392 -3.49 -1.96 22.11
N GLN A 393 -4.00 -1.99 23.35
CA GLN A 393 -3.68 -1.00 24.39
C GLN A 393 -2.34 -1.29 25.05
N ARG A 394 -2.01 -2.57 25.22
CA ARG A 394 -0.79 -3.02 25.91
C ARG A 394 0.43 -3.13 25.00
N SER A 395 0.26 -3.06 23.68
CA SER A 395 1.34 -3.36 22.73
C SER A 395 1.84 -2.11 22.04
N THR A 396 3.16 -1.91 22.06
CA THR A 396 3.88 -0.98 21.20
C THR A 396 4.53 -1.78 20.09
N ILE A 397 4.10 -1.55 18.85
CA ILE A 397 4.59 -2.24 17.67
C ILE A 397 5.66 -1.35 17.02
N VAL A 398 6.74 -1.97 16.57
CA VAL A 398 7.81 -1.32 15.80
C VAL A 398 7.84 -1.91 14.40
N LEU A 399 7.82 -1.05 13.42
CA LEU A 399 8.08 -1.38 12.03
C LEU A 399 9.46 -0.85 11.64
N VAL A 400 10.33 -1.73 11.19
CA VAL A 400 11.67 -1.38 10.71
C VAL A 400 11.76 -1.73 9.24
N MET A 401 12.19 -0.77 8.43
CA MET A 401 12.34 -0.89 6.98
C MET A 401 13.77 -0.61 6.57
N GLN A 402 14.24 -1.28 5.52
CA GLN A 402 15.55 -1.02 4.93
C GLN A 402 15.48 -0.97 3.40
N ASN A 403 16.31 -0.10 2.80
CA ASN A 403 16.42 0.02 1.35
C ASN A 403 17.40 -0.99 0.72
N LEU A 404 17.62 -2.15 1.37
CA LEU A 404 18.47 -3.22 0.87
C LEU A 404 17.94 -3.77 -0.46
N ASP A 405 18.82 -4.02 -1.42
CA ASP A 405 18.44 -4.59 -2.72
C ASP A 405 18.28 -6.12 -2.65
N SER A 406 17.34 -6.58 -1.82
CA SER A 406 16.88 -7.96 -1.75
C SER A 406 15.60 -8.14 -2.57
N ALA A 407 15.56 -9.17 -3.40
CA ALA A 407 14.42 -9.39 -4.29
C ALA A 407 14.09 -10.87 -4.47
N PHE A 408 12.86 -11.13 -4.92
CA PHE A 408 12.39 -12.45 -5.32
C PHE A 408 11.53 -12.35 -6.58
N ARG A 409 11.10 -13.48 -7.11
CA ARG A 409 10.22 -13.58 -8.28
C ARG A 409 8.83 -14.06 -7.88
N LEU A 410 7.81 -13.40 -8.36
CA LEU A 410 6.43 -13.90 -8.35
C LEU A 410 6.21 -14.84 -9.54
N VAL A 411 5.68 -16.01 -9.26
CA VAL A 411 5.37 -17.03 -10.26
C VAL A 411 3.99 -17.63 -9.98
N ARG A 412 3.40 -18.25 -11.01
CA ARG A 412 2.21 -19.06 -10.80
C ARG A 412 2.60 -20.55 -10.77
N ALA A 413 2.29 -21.19 -9.64
CA ALA A 413 2.59 -22.60 -9.41
C ALA A 413 1.51 -23.26 -8.55
N ARG A 414 1.55 -24.57 -8.41
CA ARG A 414 0.77 -25.28 -7.39
C ARG A 414 1.25 -24.85 -6.02
N ARG A 415 0.31 -24.50 -5.12
CA ARG A 415 0.64 -24.10 -3.75
C ARG A 415 0.81 -25.35 -2.89
N TRP A 416 1.79 -25.36 -1.97
CA TRP A 416 2.05 -26.49 -1.09
C TRP A 416 0.85 -26.83 -0.18
N PHE A 417 0.05 -25.82 0.23
CA PHE A 417 -1.12 -25.98 1.09
C PHE A 417 -2.45 -26.06 0.30
N TRP A 418 -2.43 -25.93 -1.04
CA TRP A 418 -3.59 -26.06 -1.92
C TRP A 418 -3.17 -26.63 -3.27
N PRO A 419 -3.11 -27.98 -3.38
CA PRO A 419 -2.63 -28.63 -4.60
C PRO A 419 -3.57 -28.51 -5.80
N PHE A 420 -4.84 -28.10 -5.57
CA PHE A 420 -5.84 -27.95 -6.62
C PHE A 420 -5.70 -26.59 -7.30
N GLY A 421 -5.11 -26.58 -8.50
CA GLY A 421 -4.94 -25.39 -9.33
C GLY A 421 -3.64 -24.62 -9.07
N ARG A 422 -3.31 -23.73 -10.02
CA ARG A 422 -2.13 -22.86 -9.95
C ARG A 422 -2.51 -21.52 -9.33
N GLY A 423 -1.75 -21.06 -8.40
CA GLY A 423 -1.90 -19.76 -7.74
C GLY A 423 -0.62 -18.95 -7.77
N LEU A 424 -0.69 -17.67 -7.37
CA LEU A 424 0.48 -16.83 -7.18
C LEU A 424 1.30 -17.35 -5.99
N THR A 425 2.61 -17.48 -6.16
CA THR A 425 3.59 -17.80 -5.13
C THR A 425 4.90 -17.08 -5.40
N SER A 426 5.83 -17.13 -4.46
CA SER A 426 7.17 -16.56 -4.60
C SER A 426 8.22 -17.66 -4.85
N ARG A 427 9.30 -17.27 -5.52
CA ARG A 427 10.48 -18.08 -5.74
C ARG A 427 11.70 -17.15 -5.75
N ARG A 428 12.75 -17.53 -5.05
CA ARG A 428 14.03 -16.82 -5.11
C ARG A 428 14.76 -17.21 -6.39
N ASP A 429 15.24 -16.20 -7.11
CA ASP A 429 16.12 -16.43 -8.27
C ASP A 429 17.54 -16.80 -7.79
N PRO A 430 18.29 -17.61 -8.52
CA PRO A 430 19.68 -17.94 -8.20
C PRO A 430 20.52 -16.66 -8.03
N GLY A 431 21.38 -16.62 -7.01
CA GLY A 431 22.25 -15.47 -6.74
C GLY A 431 21.59 -14.29 -6.00
N GLN A 432 20.25 -14.27 -5.85
CA GLN A 432 19.57 -13.21 -5.09
C GLN A 432 19.69 -13.46 -3.59
N ALA A 433 19.99 -12.40 -2.83
CA ALA A 433 19.94 -12.43 -1.37
C ALA A 433 18.51 -12.72 -0.89
N PRO A 434 18.33 -13.53 0.17
CA PRO A 434 17.01 -13.74 0.76
C PRO A 434 16.50 -12.44 1.38
N ILE A 435 15.19 -12.25 1.34
CA ILE A 435 14.56 -11.18 2.12
C ILE A 435 14.82 -11.46 3.59
N PRO A 436 15.34 -10.49 4.36
CA PRO A 436 15.62 -10.71 5.77
C PRO A 436 14.31 -10.94 6.55
N ALA A 437 14.29 -11.98 7.37
CA ALA A 437 13.25 -12.20 8.38
C ALA A 437 13.71 -11.75 9.78
N TYR A 438 14.86 -11.12 9.86
CA TYR A 438 15.50 -10.64 11.08
C TYR A 438 16.40 -9.44 10.76
N LEU A 439 16.26 -8.38 11.53
CA LEU A 439 17.13 -7.22 11.55
C LEU A 439 17.57 -6.96 12.98
N PRO A 440 18.89 -6.88 13.28
CA PRO A 440 19.38 -6.67 14.66
C PRO A 440 18.77 -5.44 15.32
N ILE A 441 18.66 -4.33 14.60
CA ILE A 441 18.10 -3.07 15.11
C ILE A 441 16.63 -3.19 15.51
N ALA A 442 15.83 -4.03 14.81
CA ALA A 442 14.44 -4.27 15.16
C ALA A 442 14.33 -4.98 16.52
N ASN A 443 15.15 -6.01 16.74
CA ASN A 443 15.20 -6.71 18.02
C ASN A 443 15.74 -5.81 19.15
N GLN A 444 16.70 -4.92 18.85
CA GLN A 444 17.20 -3.94 19.83
C GLN A 444 16.07 -2.98 20.24
N ALA A 445 15.29 -2.45 19.27
CA ALA A 445 14.15 -1.59 19.54
C ALA A 445 13.09 -2.30 20.42
N ALA A 446 12.69 -3.52 20.06
CA ALA A 446 11.71 -4.28 20.83
C ALA A 446 12.17 -4.56 22.27
N ARG A 447 13.46 -4.90 22.46
CA ARG A 447 14.04 -5.09 23.80
C ARG A 447 14.18 -3.79 24.58
N HIS A 448 14.49 -2.68 23.91
CA HIS A 448 14.53 -1.37 24.53
C HIS A 448 13.15 -0.99 25.08
N ILE A 449 12.11 -1.07 24.27
CA ILE A 449 10.73 -0.83 24.68
C ILE A 449 10.34 -1.72 25.86
N ALA A 450 10.64 -3.03 25.75
CA ALA A 450 10.32 -3.99 26.81
C ALA A 450 10.96 -3.62 28.16
N ARG A 451 12.22 -3.17 28.15
CA ARG A 451 12.92 -2.73 29.38
C ARG A 451 12.31 -1.46 29.97
N GLN A 452 12.03 -0.46 29.14
CA GLN A 452 11.46 0.82 29.57
C GLN A 452 10.06 0.68 30.17
N THR A 453 9.28 -0.27 29.65
CA THR A 453 7.85 -0.41 30.02
C THR A 453 7.56 -1.61 30.91
N GLY A 454 8.55 -2.36 31.36
CA GLY A 454 8.33 -3.61 32.10
C GLY A 454 7.58 -4.70 31.30
N ALA A 455 7.55 -4.57 29.97
CA ALA A 455 6.86 -5.45 29.04
C ALA A 455 7.68 -6.72 28.72
N PHE A 456 7.14 -7.63 27.93
CA PHE A 456 7.91 -8.67 27.27
C PHE A 456 8.06 -8.38 25.77
N PRO A 457 9.26 -8.62 25.19
CA PRO A 457 9.49 -8.38 23.77
C PRO A 457 8.77 -9.44 22.92
N SER A 458 8.13 -8.97 21.83
CA SER A 458 7.29 -9.79 20.97
C SER A 458 7.63 -9.59 19.48
N SER A 459 7.34 -10.58 18.67
CA SER A 459 7.49 -10.58 17.22
C SER A 459 6.34 -11.34 16.54
N SER A 460 6.34 -11.37 15.22
CA SER A 460 5.35 -12.11 14.45
C SER A 460 5.70 -13.60 14.37
N ILE A 461 4.71 -14.48 14.57
CA ILE A 461 4.91 -15.93 14.61
C ILE A 461 5.44 -16.48 13.27
N ASN A 462 5.02 -15.92 12.14
CA ASN A 462 5.53 -16.32 10.84
C ASN A 462 7.01 -15.94 10.65
N GLU A 463 7.48 -14.84 11.24
CA GLU A 463 8.90 -14.47 11.22
C GLU A 463 9.74 -15.41 12.07
N VAL A 464 9.24 -15.74 13.25
CA VAL A 464 9.97 -16.53 14.24
C VAL A 464 9.95 -18.03 13.92
N VAL A 465 8.76 -18.59 13.65
CA VAL A 465 8.58 -20.04 13.45
C VAL A 465 8.81 -20.46 12.01
N LEU A 466 8.35 -19.67 11.02
CA LEU A 466 8.49 -20.02 9.61
C LEU A 466 9.72 -19.38 8.95
N ASN A 467 10.36 -18.43 9.62
CA ASN A 467 11.41 -17.56 9.07
C ASN A 467 10.94 -16.86 7.78
N VAL A 468 9.69 -16.38 7.80
CA VAL A 468 9.00 -15.70 6.70
C VAL A 468 8.62 -14.30 7.16
N PRO A 469 9.22 -13.22 6.61
CA PRO A 469 8.92 -11.85 7.02
C PRO A 469 7.48 -11.44 6.65
N THR A 470 6.99 -10.41 7.33
CA THR A 470 5.74 -9.74 6.99
C THR A 470 6.05 -8.43 6.28
N THR A 471 5.28 -8.07 5.24
CA THR A 471 5.37 -6.76 4.58
C THR A 471 4.00 -6.15 4.31
N ALA A 472 3.90 -4.83 4.47
CA ALA A 472 2.80 -4.00 3.94
C ALA A 472 3.21 -3.27 2.65
N HIS A 473 4.47 -3.39 2.19
CA HIS A 473 5.07 -2.59 1.14
C HIS A 473 5.65 -3.43 -0.01
N ILE A 474 4.81 -4.33 -0.58
CA ILE A 474 5.20 -5.16 -1.72
C ILE A 474 5.30 -4.32 -3.00
N LEU A 475 6.46 -4.34 -3.65
CA LEU A 475 6.83 -3.52 -4.80
C LEU A 475 7.44 -4.37 -5.93
N GLY A 476 7.45 -3.86 -7.15
CA GLY A 476 8.09 -4.53 -8.29
C GLY A 476 7.29 -5.68 -8.87
N GLY A 477 7.92 -6.42 -9.78
CA GLY A 477 7.31 -7.52 -10.52
C GLY A 477 6.76 -7.14 -11.90
N ALA A 478 6.53 -5.85 -12.15
CA ALA A 478 6.33 -5.27 -13.48
C ALA A 478 7.13 -3.97 -13.59
N SER A 479 8.39 -4.03 -13.16
CA SER A 479 9.27 -2.87 -13.01
C SER A 479 9.63 -2.25 -14.36
N MET A 480 9.98 -0.96 -14.30
CA MET A 480 10.53 -0.24 -15.43
C MET A 480 11.86 -0.83 -15.88
N GLY A 481 12.12 -0.76 -17.18
CA GLY A 481 13.37 -1.10 -17.80
C GLY A 481 13.62 -0.30 -19.08
N THR A 482 14.79 -0.43 -19.63
CA THR A 482 15.18 0.20 -20.91
C THR A 482 14.73 -0.67 -22.09
N THR A 483 14.73 -1.97 -21.90
CA THR A 483 14.36 -2.97 -22.91
C THR A 483 13.42 -4.04 -22.31
N PRO A 484 12.74 -4.85 -23.15
CA PRO A 484 11.90 -5.95 -22.67
C PRO A 484 12.65 -7.02 -21.87
N GLU A 485 13.96 -7.12 -21.98
CA GLU A 485 14.80 -8.09 -21.27
C GLU A 485 15.04 -7.69 -19.81
N ASP A 486 15.11 -6.39 -19.52
CA ASP A 486 15.43 -5.86 -18.20
C ASP A 486 14.21 -5.29 -17.46
N GLY A 487 13.10 -5.00 -18.17
CA GLY A 487 11.88 -4.50 -17.58
C GLY A 487 10.60 -4.99 -18.26
N VAL A 488 9.47 -4.72 -17.63
CA VAL A 488 8.12 -5.06 -18.15
C VAL A 488 7.48 -3.86 -18.83
N ILE A 489 7.83 -2.67 -18.34
CA ILE A 489 7.33 -1.37 -18.83
C ILE A 489 8.49 -0.43 -19.13
N ASP A 490 8.24 0.50 -20.03
CA ASP A 490 9.18 1.59 -20.33
C ASP A 490 9.07 2.74 -19.29
N ALA A 491 9.90 3.77 -19.44
CA ALA A 491 9.91 4.96 -18.59
C ALA A 491 8.61 5.78 -18.64
N ARG A 492 7.71 5.49 -19.58
CA ARG A 492 6.36 6.07 -19.71
C ARG A 492 5.27 5.14 -19.16
N ASN A 493 5.66 4.09 -18.44
CA ASN A 493 4.77 3.08 -17.87
C ASN A 493 4.00 2.21 -18.91
N ARG A 494 4.38 2.22 -20.19
CA ARG A 494 3.78 1.39 -21.22
C ARG A 494 4.35 -0.01 -21.17
N VAL A 495 3.48 -1.03 -21.26
CA VAL A 495 3.92 -2.43 -21.32
C VAL A 495 4.60 -2.72 -22.66
N PHE A 496 5.85 -3.21 -22.63
CA PHE A 496 6.56 -3.54 -23.84
C PHE A 496 5.80 -4.54 -24.73
N GLY A 497 5.76 -4.26 -26.02
CA GLY A 497 5.08 -5.08 -27.02
C GLY A 497 3.56 -4.88 -27.11
N TYR A 498 2.97 -3.92 -26.38
CA TYR A 498 1.53 -3.63 -26.40
C TYR A 498 1.25 -2.13 -26.47
N GLU A 499 0.30 -1.75 -27.31
CA GLU A 499 -0.16 -0.37 -27.41
C GLU A 499 -1.27 -0.09 -26.40
N ASN A 500 -1.29 1.11 -25.84
CA ASN A 500 -2.30 1.59 -24.89
C ASN A 500 -2.53 0.66 -23.67
N LEU A 501 -1.50 -0.11 -23.27
CA LEU A 501 -1.47 -0.91 -22.05
C LEU A 501 -0.42 -0.35 -21.10
N TYR A 502 -0.86 0.05 -19.90
CA TYR A 502 -0.03 0.70 -18.90
C TYR A 502 -0.03 -0.08 -17.60
N VAL A 503 1.08 -0.02 -16.84
CA VAL A 503 1.13 -0.46 -15.44
C VAL A 503 1.40 0.74 -14.55
N VAL A 504 0.48 1.02 -13.63
CA VAL A 504 0.53 2.21 -12.77
C VAL A 504 0.13 1.83 -11.34
N ASP A 505 0.96 1.07 -10.66
CA ASP A 505 0.81 0.70 -9.25
C ASP A 505 2.16 0.31 -8.63
N GLY A 506 2.17 -0.22 -7.41
CA GLY A 506 3.41 -0.63 -6.74
C GLY A 506 4.27 -1.64 -7.52
N SER A 507 3.71 -2.35 -8.52
CA SER A 507 4.50 -3.27 -9.36
C SER A 507 5.47 -2.57 -10.31
N MET A 508 5.26 -1.29 -10.61
CA MET A 508 6.14 -0.48 -11.45
C MET A 508 7.44 -0.07 -10.75
N ILE A 509 7.44 -0.04 -9.40
CA ILE A 509 8.55 0.48 -8.59
C ILE A 509 9.79 -0.42 -8.74
N PRO A 510 10.94 0.13 -9.17
CA PRO A 510 12.10 -0.67 -9.51
C PRO A 510 13.11 -0.85 -8.36
N GLY A 511 12.82 -0.39 -7.14
CA GLY A 511 13.73 -0.47 -6.00
C GLY A 511 13.01 -0.61 -4.66
N ASN A 512 13.73 -0.95 -3.59
CA ASN A 512 13.28 -0.74 -2.22
C ASN A 512 13.38 0.75 -1.88
N LEU A 513 12.35 1.29 -1.27
CA LEU A 513 12.28 2.71 -0.95
C LEU A 513 12.82 3.03 0.46
N GLY A 514 12.89 2.02 1.34
CA GLY A 514 13.28 2.21 2.75
C GLY A 514 12.25 2.96 3.60
N VAL A 515 11.16 3.43 2.99
CA VAL A 515 10.04 4.13 3.62
C VAL A 515 8.71 3.68 3.02
N ASN A 516 7.59 4.12 3.59
CA ASN A 516 6.23 3.80 3.15
C ASN A 516 6.01 4.25 1.69
N PRO A 517 5.57 3.36 0.76
CA PRO A 517 5.64 3.62 -0.67
C PRO A 517 4.49 4.43 -1.25
N SER A 518 3.44 4.72 -0.48
CA SER A 518 2.18 5.28 -1.00
C SER A 518 2.37 6.60 -1.75
N LEU A 519 3.21 7.50 -1.22
CA LEU A 519 3.49 8.78 -1.86
C LEU A 519 4.30 8.61 -3.16
N THR A 520 5.28 7.70 -3.18
CA THR A 520 6.08 7.40 -4.37
C THR A 520 5.22 6.77 -5.47
N ILE A 521 4.34 5.82 -5.12
CA ILE A 521 3.40 5.23 -6.10
C ILE A 521 2.51 6.32 -6.70
N THR A 522 2.04 7.27 -5.88
CA THR A 522 1.23 8.40 -6.35
C THR A 522 2.02 9.32 -7.26
N ALA A 523 3.24 9.71 -6.88
CA ALA A 523 4.10 10.58 -7.69
C ALA A 523 4.49 9.93 -9.04
N MET A 524 4.82 8.64 -9.04
CA MET A 524 5.10 7.91 -10.29
C MET A 524 3.84 7.75 -11.16
N ALA A 525 2.67 7.63 -10.56
CA ALA A 525 1.41 7.63 -11.31
C ALA A 525 1.11 8.99 -11.94
N GLU A 526 1.38 10.09 -11.23
CA GLU A 526 1.30 11.45 -11.79
C GLU A 526 2.28 11.61 -12.97
N HIS A 527 3.52 11.16 -12.80
CA HIS A 527 4.51 11.14 -13.88
C HIS A 527 4.01 10.32 -15.09
N ALA A 528 3.54 9.09 -14.87
CA ALA A 528 3.03 8.24 -15.95
C ALA A 528 1.88 8.91 -16.71
N MET A 529 0.92 9.45 -16.00
CA MET A 529 -0.24 10.09 -16.60
C MET A 529 0.07 11.44 -17.24
N SER A 530 1.13 12.14 -16.84
CA SER A 530 1.58 13.36 -17.52
C SER A 530 2.02 13.08 -18.97
N GLN A 531 2.51 11.87 -19.25
CA GLN A 531 2.98 11.45 -20.57
C GLN A 531 1.85 11.04 -21.53
N VAL A 532 0.62 10.81 -21.04
CA VAL A 532 -0.54 10.53 -21.92
C VAL A 532 -1.03 11.83 -22.54
N PRO A 533 -1.21 11.92 -23.87
CA PRO A 533 -1.65 13.15 -24.54
C PRO A 533 -3.10 13.51 -24.16
N LEU A 534 -3.52 14.73 -24.51
CA LEU A 534 -4.93 15.12 -24.48
C LEU A 534 -5.70 14.31 -25.54
N LYS A 535 -6.95 13.92 -25.22
CA LYS A 535 -7.84 13.25 -26.19
C LYS A 535 -8.15 14.15 -27.39
N ASP A 536 -8.40 15.42 -27.11
CA ASP A 536 -8.57 16.48 -28.11
C ASP A 536 -7.68 17.66 -27.75
N GLN A 537 -6.66 17.91 -28.57
CA GLN A 537 -5.72 19.01 -28.36
C GLN A 537 -6.39 20.39 -28.43
N ARG A 538 -7.52 20.53 -29.14
CA ARG A 538 -8.26 21.77 -29.26
C ARG A 538 -9.13 22.08 -28.04
N ALA A 539 -9.60 21.03 -27.35
CA ALA A 539 -10.47 21.18 -26.18
C ALA A 539 -9.72 21.61 -24.91
N GLY A 540 -8.40 21.39 -24.85
CA GLY A 540 -7.58 21.66 -23.67
C GLY A 540 -7.90 20.70 -22.50
N LEU A 541 -7.32 20.99 -21.33
CA LEU A 541 -7.64 20.26 -20.09
C LEU A 541 -9.05 20.66 -19.60
N ARG A 542 -9.85 19.68 -19.21
CA ARG A 542 -11.05 19.95 -18.41
C ARG A 542 -10.58 20.37 -17.02
N HIS A 543 -10.59 21.67 -16.76
CA HIS A 543 -10.24 22.15 -15.44
C HIS A 543 -11.26 21.66 -14.43
N LEU A 544 -10.79 21.04 -13.36
CA LEU A 544 -11.52 21.06 -12.11
C LEU A 544 -11.81 22.54 -11.78
N PRO A 545 -12.98 22.90 -11.26
CA PRO A 545 -13.26 24.25 -10.78
C PRO A 545 -12.26 24.71 -9.72
N VAL A 546 -11.43 23.81 -9.26
CA VAL A 546 -10.34 23.99 -8.32
C VAL A 546 -9.02 23.92 -9.07
N GLN A 547 -8.46 25.06 -9.43
CA GLN A 547 -7.05 25.22 -9.11
C GLN A 547 -6.95 24.87 -7.63
N ALA A 548 -6.30 23.73 -7.28
CA ALA A 548 -5.94 23.45 -5.90
C ALA A 548 -5.15 24.67 -5.40
N ARG A 549 -5.87 25.63 -4.86
CA ARG A 549 -5.27 26.79 -4.19
C ARG A 549 -4.39 26.16 -3.16
N ALA A 550 -3.13 26.53 -3.23
CA ALA A 550 -2.09 25.98 -2.41
C ALA A 550 -2.67 25.54 -1.07
N ALA A 551 -2.69 24.25 -0.82
CA ALA A 551 -3.01 23.70 0.48
C ALA A 551 -1.86 24.07 1.44
N GLY A 552 -1.68 25.37 1.63
CA GLY A 552 -0.74 25.99 2.53
C GLY A 552 -1.44 26.81 3.59
N ALA A 553 -2.78 26.94 3.49
CA ALA A 553 -3.55 27.74 4.46
C ALA A 553 -4.23 26.88 5.54
N GLY A 554 -4.08 25.57 5.53
CA GLY A 554 -4.65 24.68 6.54
C GLY A 554 -3.61 24.32 7.59
N ILE A 555 -3.58 25.03 8.69
CA ILE A 555 -2.83 24.73 9.91
C ILE A 555 -1.30 24.76 9.69
N VAL A 556 -0.75 25.95 9.62
CA VAL A 556 0.63 26.21 10.04
C VAL A 556 0.66 25.87 11.53
N LEU A 557 1.29 24.74 11.89
CA LEU A 557 1.63 24.49 13.29
C LEU A 557 2.56 25.63 13.70
N PRO A 558 2.29 26.35 14.81
CA PRO A 558 3.24 27.30 15.34
C PRO A 558 4.56 26.58 15.61
N ASP A 559 5.69 27.22 15.31
CA ASP A 559 7.04 26.71 15.63
C ASP A 559 7.20 26.26 17.08
N ALA A 560 6.40 26.83 18.00
CA ALA A 560 6.27 26.47 19.39
C ALA A 560 5.90 24.99 19.67
N VAL A 561 5.30 24.26 18.72
CA VAL A 561 4.98 22.83 18.91
C VAL A 561 6.21 21.96 18.68
N LEU A 562 7.11 22.36 17.79
CA LEU A 562 8.40 21.68 17.58
C LEU A 562 9.33 21.84 18.78
N GLU A 563 9.35 23.03 19.41
CA GLU A 563 10.16 23.30 20.61
C GLU A 563 9.66 22.58 21.87
N GLN A 564 8.38 22.25 21.97
CA GLN A 564 7.84 21.49 23.13
C GLN A 564 8.04 19.97 23.00
N VAL A 565 8.50 19.49 21.86
CA VAL A 565 8.64 18.05 21.53
C VAL A 565 10.12 17.63 21.50
N LEU A 566 11.05 18.54 21.31
CA LEU A 566 12.50 18.37 21.43
C LEU A 566 12.97 18.71 22.85
#